data_d50632f563a37dee912ffc9fb9546167
#
_entry.id   d50632f563a37dee912ffc9fb9546167
#
_cell.length_a   1.000
_cell.length_b   1.000
_cell.length_c   1.000
_cell.angle_alpha   90.00
_cell.angle_beta   90.00
_cell.angle_gamma   90.00
#
_symmetry.space_group_name_H-M   'P 1'
#
loop_
_entity.id
_entity.type
_entity.pdbx_description
1 polymer ?
#
loop_
_entity_poly.entity_id
_entity_poly.type
_entity_poly.pdbx_seq_one_letter_code
_entity_poly.pdbx_strand_id
1 'polypeptide(L)'
;EAYKDSSWITAMPFWNLVETLGYPAATYFWPESDARIGGQLPSYHFHYSKYSDYQQRIDQIIEWLTYPDATRPVFIAGYFSLVDTVGHDYGPDAPQTFAAVQKIDALIGQLYERIQALPIKVNLILVSDHGMNAVDTSRIIYQDELNISDDFLILNEGEQILLYAKDGVSEATVKAQEEALRALALPGVKVFDEHQRKHYHMPHNPRTGD
;
A
#
# COMPACT_ATOMS: atom_id res chain seq x y z
N GLU A 1 1.13 12.54 -8.58
CA GLU A 1 0.78 11.71 -9.76
C GLU A 1 1.60 10.41 -9.86
N ALA A 2 2.43 10.09 -8.85
CA ALA A 2 3.28 8.90 -8.84
C ALA A 2 2.48 7.59 -8.99
N TYR A 3 1.25 7.53 -8.48
CA TYR A 3 0.35 6.38 -8.58
C TYR A 3 -0.06 6.00 -10.03
N LYS A 4 0.28 6.83 -11.02
CA LYS A 4 0.08 6.54 -12.44
C LYS A 4 1.35 6.06 -13.14
N ASP A 5 2.47 6.08 -12.44
CA ASP A 5 3.76 5.66 -12.99
C ASP A 5 3.94 4.16 -12.84
N SER A 6 3.72 3.42 -13.93
CA SER A 6 3.86 1.97 -13.95
C SER A 6 5.29 1.47 -13.72
N SER A 7 6.31 2.34 -13.77
CA SER A 7 7.70 1.95 -13.52
C SER A 7 7.93 1.51 -12.07
N TRP A 8 7.05 1.90 -11.15
CA TRP A 8 7.11 1.48 -9.76
C TRP A 8 6.70 0.02 -9.54
N ILE A 9 5.96 -0.57 -10.48
CA ILE A 9 5.44 -1.93 -10.38
C ILE A 9 6.25 -2.84 -11.30
N THR A 10 7.04 -3.72 -10.72
CA THR A 10 7.90 -4.66 -11.45
C THR A 10 7.26 -6.05 -11.62
N ALA A 11 6.29 -6.39 -10.80
CA ALA A 11 5.53 -7.64 -10.91
C ALA A 11 4.21 -7.41 -11.66
N MET A 12 3.72 -8.44 -12.34
CA MET A 12 2.41 -8.38 -13.01
C MET A 12 1.30 -8.42 -11.94
N PRO A 13 0.45 -7.38 -11.83
CA PRO A 13 -0.70 -7.40 -10.94
C PRO A 13 -1.72 -8.46 -11.35
N PHE A 14 -2.50 -8.93 -10.38
CA PHE A 14 -3.45 -10.01 -10.63
C PHE A 14 -4.54 -9.61 -11.64
N TRP A 15 -5.01 -8.37 -11.64
CA TRP A 15 -5.96 -7.88 -12.66
C TRP A 15 -5.39 -7.93 -14.07
N ASN A 16 -4.10 -7.62 -14.25
CA ASN A 16 -3.44 -7.74 -15.55
C ASN A 16 -3.31 -9.21 -15.99
N LEU A 17 -2.99 -10.10 -15.06
CA LEU A 17 -2.95 -11.54 -15.35
C LEU A 17 -4.31 -12.04 -15.85
N VAL A 18 -5.39 -11.64 -15.19
CA VAL A 18 -6.77 -11.99 -15.59
C VAL A 18 -7.08 -11.50 -17.01
N GLU A 19 -6.73 -10.25 -17.31
CA GLU A 19 -6.92 -9.66 -18.65
C GLU A 19 -6.09 -10.39 -19.73
N THR A 20 -4.86 -10.76 -19.44
CA THR A 20 -4.02 -11.53 -20.39
C THR A 20 -4.57 -12.93 -20.68
N LEU A 21 -5.37 -13.48 -19.78
CA LEU A 21 -6.09 -14.73 -19.98
C LEU A 21 -7.41 -14.57 -20.76
N GLY A 22 -7.72 -13.34 -21.18
CA GLY A 22 -8.92 -13.02 -21.97
C GLY A 22 -10.19 -12.81 -21.15
N TYR A 23 -10.07 -12.59 -19.84
CA TYR A 23 -11.20 -12.31 -18.96
C TYR A 23 -11.19 -10.85 -18.48
N PRO A 24 -12.36 -10.18 -18.40
CA PRO A 24 -12.42 -8.83 -17.85
C PRO A 24 -12.09 -8.81 -16.36
N ALA A 25 -11.34 -7.79 -15.94
CA ALA A 25 -11.10 -7.45 -14.56
C ALA A 25 -11.66 -6.06 -14.23
N ALA A 26 -12.01 -5.84 -12.98
CA ALA A 26 -12.48 -4.55 -12.48
C ALA A 26 -11.70 -4.10 -11.24
N THR A 27 -11.41 -2.81 -11.15
CA THR A 27 -10.81 -2.21 -9.96
C THR A 27 -11.56 -0.94 -9.56
N TYR A 28 -11.91 -0.84 -8.29
CA TYR A 28 -12.48 0.36 -7.72
C TYR A 28 -11.50 0.94 -6.70
N PHE A 29 -10.67 1.90 -7.15
CA PHE A 29 -9.67 2.60 -6.34
C PHE A 29 -8.59 1.70 -5.74
N TRP A 30 -8.41 0.50 -6.26
CA TRP A 30 -7.32 -0.35 -5.79
C TRP A 30 -5.96 0.36 -6.05
N PRO A 31 -5.06 0.37 -5.06
CA PRO A 31 -3.75 1.00 -5.21
C PRO A 31 -3.06 0.58 -6.50
N GLU A 32 -2.42 1.53 -7.19
CA GLU A 32 -1.66 1.36 -8.43
C GLU A 32 -2.49 0.89 -9.65
N SER A 33 -3.79 0.63 -9.52
CA SER A 33 -4.62 0.19 -10.66
C SER A 33 -4.91 1.29 -11.68
N ASP A 34 -4.54 2.53 -11.38
CA ASP A 34 -4.57 3.66 -12.33
C ASP A 34 -3.36 3.69 -13.27
N ALA A 35 -2.31 2.93 -12.98
CA ALA A 35 -1.11 2.84 -13.79
C ALA A 35 -1.28 1.81 -14.91
N ARG A 36 -0.78 2.15 -16.12
CA ARG A 36 -0.74 1.22 -17.27
C ARG A 36 0.40 0.22 -17.13
N ILE A 37 0.25 -0.73 -16.24
CA ILE A 37 1.26 -1.76 -15.99
C ILE A 37 1.29 -2.71 -17.20
N GLY A 38 2.47 -2.88 -17.81
CA GLY A 38 2.55 -3.62 -19.08
C GLY A 38 1.77 -2.99 -20.23
N GLY A 39 1.46 -1.69 -20.14
CA GLY A 39 0.69 -0.97 -21.16
C GLY A 39 -0.84 -1.13 -21.05
N GLN A 40 -1.33 -1.87 -20.05
CA GLN A 40 -2.72 -2.27 -19.93
C GLN A 40 -3.36 -1.75 -18.63
N LEU A 41 -4.62 -1.37 -18.70
CA LEU A 41 -5.50 -1.09 -17.56
C LEU A 41 -6.54 -2.20 -17.42
N PRO A 42 -7.16 -2.39 -16.24
CA PRO A 42 -8.34 -3.25 -16.12
C PRO A 42 -9.45 -2.81 -17.08
N SER A 43 -10.25 -3.77 -17.56
CA SER A 43 -11.41 -3.48 -18.44
C SER A 43 -12.36 -2.46 -17.81
N TYR A 44 -12.53 -2.53 -16.50
CA TYR A 44 -13.32 -1.59 -15.72
C TYR A 44 -12.46 -1.02 -14.60
N HIS A 45 -12.35 0.29 -14.52
CA HIS A 45 -11.60 0.94 -13.45
C HIS A 45 -12.10 2.35 -13.19
N PHE A 46 -11.89 2.83 -11.98
CA PHE A 46 -12.14 4.21 -11.60
C PHE A 46 -10.84 4.84 -11.09
N HIS A 47 -10.56 6.05 -11.57
CA HIS A 47 -9.48 6.86 -11.02
C HIS A 47 -9.78 7.24 -9.58
N TYR A 48 -8.77 7.12 -8.72
CA TYR A 48 -8.93 7.38 -7.29
C TYR A 48 -9.51 8.78 -7.02
N SER A 49 -10.50 8.82 -6.15
CA SER A 49 -11.10 10.05 -5.63
C SER A 49 -11.44 9.89 -4.16
N LYS A 50 -10.85 10.74 -3.32
CA LYS A 50 -11.16 10.77 -1.88
C LYS A 50 -12.59 11.24 -1.57
N TYR A 51 -13.27 11.82 -2.56
CA TYR A 51 -14.64 12.34 -2.42
C TYR A 51 -15.72 11.33 -2.83
N SER A 52 -15.34 10.16 -3.32
CA SER A 52 -16.28 9.11 -3.73
C SER A 52 -16.93 8.47 -2.51
N ASP A 53 -18.26 8.37 -2.54
CA ASP A 53 -19.04 7.71 -1.50
C ASP A 53 -18.73 6.19 -1.47
N TYR A 54 -18.61 5.65 -0.26
CA TYR A 54 -18.39 4.22 -0.03
C TYR A 54 -19.59 3.37 -0.45
N GLN A 55 -20.82 3.90 -0.36
CA GLN A 55 -22.00 3.20 -0.85
C GLN A 55 -21.95 3.03 -2.36
N GLN A 56 -21.51 4.03 -3.11
CA GLN A 56 -21.35 3.93 -4.55
C GLN A 56 -20.37 2.84 -4.96
N ARG A 57 -19.33 2.57 -4.14
CA ARG A 57 -18.39 1.46 -4.41
C ARG A 57 -19.10 0.11 -4.32
N ILE A 58 -19.92 -0.09 -3.29
CA ILE A 58 -20.72 -1.31 -3.14
C ILE A 58 -21.69 -1.47 -4.32
N ASP A 59 -22.39 -0.39 -4.67
CA ASP A 59 -23.37 -0.41 -5.76
C ASP A 59 -22.72 -0.76 -7.08
N GLN A 60 -21.57 -0.20 -7.38
CA GLN A 60 -20.82 -0.48 -8.60
C GLN A 60 -20.27 -1.91 -8.65
N ILE A 61 -19.77 -2.45 -7.52
CA ILE A 61 -19.33 -3.84 -7.46
C ILE A 61 -20.48 -4.78 -7.80
N ILE A 62 -21.65 -4.54 -7.23
CA ILE A 62 -22.84 -5.36 -7.53
C ILE A 62 -23.28 -5.17 -8.98
N GLU A 63 -23.25 -3.95 -9.50
CA GLU A 63 -23.57 -3.70 -10.92
C GLU A 63 -22.66 -4.53 -11.83
N TRP A 64 -21.35 -4.53 -11.63
CA TRP A 64 -20.41 -5.33 -12.40
C TRP A 64 -20.71 -6.84 -12.34
N LEU A 65 -21.14 -7.34 -11.17
CA LEU A 65 -21.51 -8.74 -10.99
C LEU A 65 -22.81 -9.11 -11.72
N THR A 66 -23.63 -8.14 -12.11
CA THR A 66 -24.87 -8.36 -12.88
C THR A 66 -24.67 -8.29 -14.40
N TYR A 67 -23.49 -7.98 -14.87
CA TYR A 67 -23.20 -7.93 -16.31
C TYR A 67 -23.38 -9.30 -16.96
N PRO A 68 -23.65 -9.34 -18.28
CA PRO A 68 -23.68 -10.60 -19.03
C PRO A 68 -22.35 -11.36 -18.90
N ASP A 69 -22.40 -12.70 -18.99
CA ASP A 69 -21.23 -13.56 -18.80
C ASP A 69 -20.01 -13.17 -19.65
N ALA A 70 -20.24 -12.71 -20.88
CA ALA A 70 -19.18 -12.31 -21.80
C ALA A 70 -18.45 -11.02 -21.39
N THR A 71 -19.06 -10.20 -20.53
CA THR A 71 -18.52 -8.90 -20.12
C THR A 71 -18.38 -8.76 -18.60
N ARG A 72 -18.90 -9.74 -17.86
CA ARG A 72 -18.78 -9.73 -16.40
C ARG A 72 -17.34 -9.88 -15.97
N PRO A 73 -16.79 -8.97 -15.13
CA PRO A 73 -15.46 -9.19 -14.59
C PRO A 73 -15.44 -10.46 -13.73
N VAL A 74 -14.41 -11.28 -13.94
CA VAL A 74 -14.16 -12.49 -13.13
C VAL A 74 -13.32 -12.20 -11.91
N PHE A 75 -12.70 -11.02 -11.86
CA PHE A 75 -11.95 -10.49 -10.73
C PHE A 75 -12.36 -9.05 -10.49
N ILE A 76 -12.66 -8.72 -9.24
CA ILE A 76 -12.98 -7.36 -8.81
C ILE A 76 -12.16 -7.04 -7.57
N ALA A 77 -11.43 -5.95 -7.59
CA ALA A 77 -10.73 -5.42 -6.42
C ALA A 77 -11.30 -4.06 -6.03
N GLY A 78 -11.78 -3.93 -4.79
CA GLY A 78 -12.32 -2.69 -4.24
C GLY A 78 -11.51 -2.24 -3.02
N TYR A 79 -11.21 -0.95 -2.93
CA TYR A 79 -10.45 -0.35 -1.83
C TYR A 79 -11.30 0.59 -0.99
N PHE A 80 -11.13 0.51 0.34
CA PHE A 80 -11.87 1.28 1.33
C PHE A 80 -10.90 1.93 2.31
N SER A 81 -10.60 3.19 2.14
CA SER A 81 -9.60 3.94 2.91
C SER A 81 -10.11 4.56 4.22
N LEU A 82 -11.39 4.42 4.56
CA LEU A 82 -11.98 5.18 5.67
C LEU A 82 -11.29 4.93 7.01
N VAL A 83 -11.02 3.66 7.32
CA VAL A 83 -10.43 3.27 8.61
C VAL A 83 -9.02 3.82 8.74
N ASP A 84 -8.23 3.71 7.67
CA ASP A 84 -6.88 4.27 7.59
C ASP A 84 -6.89 5.79 7.78
N THR A 85 -7.71 6.50 7.01
CA THR A 85 -7.81 7.97 7.08
C THR A 85 -8.19 8.44 8.48
N VAL A 86 -9.22 7.83 9.09
CA VAL A 86 -9.67 8.21 10.44
C VAL A 86 -8.66 7.80 11.50
N GLY A 87 -7.99 6.66 11.31
CA GLY A 87 -6.91 6.20 12.19
C GLY A 87 -5.72 7.15 12.20
N HIS A 88 -5.35 7.72 11.07
CA HIS A 88 -4.31 8.76 10.98
C HIS A 88 -4.72 10.06 11.70
N ASP A 89 -5.98 10.47 11.56
CA ASP A 89 -6.46 11.72 12.13
C ASP A 89 -6.65 11.66 13.66
N TYR A 90 -7.08 10.50 14.19
CA TYR A 90 -7.52 10.36 15.59
C TYR A 90 -6.74 9.31 16.39
N GLY A 91 -5.96 8.48 15.74
CA GLY A 91 -5.27 7.34 16.36
C GLY A 91 -6.07 6.03 16.30
N PRO A 92 -5.38 4.87 16.42
CA PRO A 92 -6.01 3.56 16.23
C PRO A 92 -7.07 3.22 17.28
N ASP A 93 -6.88 3.70 18.52
CA ASP A 93 -7.76 3.38 19.65
C ASP A 93 -8.86 4.41 19.88
N ALA A 94 -9.01 5.40 19.00
CA ALA A 94 -10.00 6.47 19.14
C ALA A 94 -11.44 5.98 18.86
N PRO A 95 -12.45 6.50 19.56
CA PRO A 95 -13.85 6.18 19.28
C PRO A 95 -14.25 6.46 17.82
N GLN A 96 -13.65 7.46 17.18
CA GLN A 96 -13.86 7.80 15.77
C GLN A 96 -13.39 6.67 14.85
N THR A 97 -12.24 6.06 15.18
CA THR A 97 -11.70 4.93 14.41
C THR A 97 -12.58 3.69 14.57
N PHE A 98 -13.07 3.41 15.77
CA PHE A 98 -14.06 2.34 15.98
C PHE A 98 -15.35 2.59 15.20
N ALA A 99 -15.84 3.82 15.16
CA ALA A 99 -17.02 4.17 14.35
C ALA A 99 -16.78 3.99 12.84
N ALA A 100 -15.57 4.30 12.37
CA ALA A 100 -15.16 4.04 10.98
C ALA A 100 -15.16 2.54 10.65
N VAL A 101 -14.61 1.70 11.53
CA VAL A 101 -14.66 0.24 11.41
C VAL A 101 -16.09 -0.26 11.32
N GLN A 102 -16.96 0.16 12.23
CA GLN A 102 -18.39 -0.22 12.22
C GLN A 102 -19.09 0.20 10.92
N LYS A 103 -18.76 1.37 10.38
CA LYS A 103 -19.31 1.83 9.10
C LYS A 103 -18.87 0.94 7.94
N ILE A 104 -17.59 0.58 7.88
CA ILE A 104 -17.08 -0.32 6.83
C ILE A 104 -17.66 -1.72 7.01
N ASP A 105 -17.75 -2.24 8.23
CA ASP A 105 -18.36 -3.55 8.51
C ASP A 105 -19.81 -3.61 8.00
N ALA A 106 -20.60 -2.57 8.28
CA ALA A 106 -21.98 -2.49 7.78
C ALA A 106 -22.07 -2.47 6.24
N LEU A 107 -21.15 -1.77 5.57
CA LEU A 107 -21.08 -1.76 4.10
C LEU A 107 -20.67 -3.13 3.53
N ILE A 108 -19.72 -3.80 4.16
CA ILE A 108 -19.31 -5.16 3.77
C ILE A 108 -20.47 -6.14 4.00
N GLY A 109 -21.21 -5.99 5.10
CA GLY A 109 -22.42 -6.78 5.36
C GLY A 109 -23.45 -6.61 4.24
N GLN A 110 -23.73 -5.39 3.81
CA GLN A 110 -24.62 -5.10 2.67
C GLN A 110 -24.10 -5.73 1.36
N LEU A 111 -22.80 -5.61 1.11
CA LEU A 111 -22.17 -6.23 -0.07
C LEU A 111 -22.37 -7.75 -0.04
N TYR A 112 -22.08 -8.38 1.09
CA TYR A 112 -22.22 -9.82 1.27
C TYR A 112 -23.66 -10.30 1.03
N GLU A 113 -24.65 -9.64 1.65
CA GLU A 113 -26.06 -9.96 1.46
C GLU A 113 -26.50 -9.84 -0.01
N ARG A 114 -26.06 -8.76 -0.69
CA ARG A 114 -26.40 -8.54 -2.09
C ARG A 114 -25.71 -9.57 -3.00
N ILE A 115 -24.48 -9.98 -2.71
CA ILE A 115 -23.78 -11.06 -3.40
C ILE A 115 -24.55 -12.39 -3.25
N GLN A 116 -25.03 -12.72 -2.04
CA GLN A 116 -25.77 -13.95 -1.79
C GLN A 116 -27.12 -14.00 -2.55
N ALA A 117 -27.67 -12.84 -2.89
CA ALA A 117 -28.91 -12.75 -3.67
C ALA A 117 -28.70 -12.93 -5.20
N LEU A 118 -27.43 -12.95 -5.68
CA LEU A 118 -27.14 -13.11 -7.10
C LEU A 118 -27.25 -14.59 -7.53
N PRO A 119 -27.64 -14.86 -8.79
CA PRO A 119 -27.74 -16.23 -9.32
C PRO A 119 -26.39 -16.83 -9.73
N ILE A 120 -25.28 -16.26 -9.25
CA ILE A 120 -23.92 -16.69 -9.54
C ILE A 120 -23.15 -16.95 -8.25
N LYS A 121 -22.11 -17.79 -8.32
CA LYS A 121 -21.22 -18.00 -7.17
C LYS A 121 -20.11 -16.96 -7.18
N VAL A 122 -19.97 -16.25 -6.08
CA VAL A 122 -18.91 -15.24 -5.87
C VAL A 122 -18.13 -15.59 -4.62
N ASN A 123 -16.82 -15.60 -4.71
CA ASN A 123 -15.93 -15.67 -3.55
C ASN A 123 -15.62 -14.24 -3.09
N LEU A 124 -15.95 -13.91 -1.87
CA LEU A 124 -15.59 -12.63 -1.26
C LEU A 124 -14.36 -12.83 -0.38
N ILE A 125 -13.31 -12.07 -0.66
CA ILE A 125 -12.08 -12.03 0.13
C ILE A 125 -11.96 -10.64 0.75
N LEU A 126 -11.84 -10.57 2.06
CA LEU A 126 -11.56 -9.36 2.81
C LEU A 126 -10.13 -9.42 3.33
N VAL A 127 -9.35 -8.39 3.06
CA VAL A 127 -7.95 -8.32 3.45
C VAL A 127 -7.60 -6.91 3.93
N SER A 128 -6.75 -6.81 4.95
CA SER A 128 -6.09 -5.57 5.36
C SER A 128 -4.69 -5.51 4.74
N ASP A 129 -4.29 -4.35 4.26
CA ASP A 129 -2.95 -4.09 3.75
C ASP A 129 -1.92 -3.95 4.89
N HIS A 130 -2.30 -3.32 6.00
CA HIS A 130 -1.50 -3.14 7.20
C HIS A 130 -2.40 -2.91 8.43
N GLY A 131 -1.79 -2.85 9.58
CA GLY A 131 -2.40 -2.36 10.82
C GLY A 131 -2.04 -0.89 11.07
N MET A 132 -2.33 -0.40 12.27
CA MET A 132 -1.99 0.95 12.70
C MET A 132 -1.57 0.93 14.17
N ASN A 133 -0.56 1.70 14.50
CA ASN A 133 -0.08 1.85 15.87
C ASN A 133 -0.02 3.32 16.26
N ALA A 134 -0.20 3.61 17.55
CA ALA A 134 -0.01 4.97 18.04
C ALA A 134 1.48 5.32 18.05
N VAL A 135 1.81 6.51 17.54
CA VAL A 135 3.16 7.05 17.57
C VAL A 135 3.42 7.71 18.93
N ASP A 136 4.51 7.37 19.57
CA ASP A 136 4.97 8.01 20.81
C ASP A 136 5.74 9.30 20.49
N THR A 137 5.01 10.41 20.45
CA THR A 137 5.58 11.73 20.15
C THR A 137 6.50 12.29 21.26
N SER A 138 6.61 11.60 22.40
CA SER A 138 7.58 11.99 23.45
C SER A 138 9.00 11.48 23.16
N ARG A 139 9.16 10.60 22.17
CA ARG A 139 10.43 10.00 21.76
C ARG A 139 10.70 10.29 20.27
N ILE A 140 10.97 11.54 19.99
CA ILE A 140 11.34 11.96 18.63
C ILE A 140 12.86 11.86 18.49
N ILE A 141 13.31 11.26 17.40
CA ILE A 141 14.72 11.26 17.00
C ILE A 141 14.86 12.21 15.83
N TYR A 142 15.65 13.24 16.00
CA TYR A 142 15.89 14.20 14.92
C TYR A 142 16.96 13.67 13.98
N GLN A 143 16.77 13.88 12.68
CA GLN A 143 17.71 13.44 11.66
C GLN A 143 19.12 13.92 11.90
N ASP A 144 19.30 15.14 12.40
CA ASP A 144 20.61 15.75 12.70
C ASP A 144 21.38 14.98 13.79
N GLU A 145 20.69 14.26 14.68
CA GLU A 145 21.30 13.44 15.72
C GLU A 145 21.94 12.16 15.17
N LEU A 146 21.57 11.77 13.94
CA LEU A 146 22.07 10.54 13.31
C LEU A 146 23.49 10.70 12.75
N ASN A 147 24.01 11.94 12.63
CA ASN A 147 25.34 12.23 12.11
C ASN A 147 25.62 11.56 10.76
N ILE A 148 24.65 11.64 9.84
CA ILE A 148 24.79 11.06 8.49
C ILE A 148 25.72 11.97 7.67
N SER A 149 26.72 11.34 7.03
CA SER A 149 27.69 12.03 6.18
C SER A 149 27.01 12.67 4.96
N ASP A 150 27.58 13.79 4.50
CA ASP A 150 27.20 14.43 3.23
C ASP A 150 27.41 13.53 1.99
N ASP A 151 28.04 12.39 2.15
CA ASP A 151 28.20 11.39 1.08
C ASP A 151 26.88 10.70 0.70
N PHE A 152 25.82 10.89 1.49
CA PHE A 152 24.53 10.24 1.27
C PHE A 152 23.43 11.24 0.91
N LEU A 153 22.50 10.78 0.06
CA LEU A 153 21.17 11.36 -0.05
C LEU A 153 20.27 10.68 0.99
N ILE A 154 19.48 11.49 1.68
CA ILE A 154 18.61 11.03 2.76
C ILE A 154 17.16 11.14 2.28
N LEU A 155 16.44 10.02 2.28
CA LEU A 155 14.99 9.99 2.16
C LEU A 155 14.40 9.65 3.53
N ASN A 156 13.74 10.64 4.13
CA ASN A 156 13.12 10.53 5.46
C ASN A 156 11.60 10.48 5.30
N GLU A 157 11.02 9.32 5.63
CA GLU A 157 9.58 9.04 5.57
C GLU A 157 8.95 8.95 6.99
N GLY A 158 9.63 9.49 8.01
CA GLY A 158 9.18 9.45 9.40
C GLY A 158 9.61 8.18 10.12
N GLU A 159 8.93 7.07 9.91
CA GLU A 159 9.21 5.78 10.56
C GLU A 159 10.42 5.06 9.97
N GLN A 160 10.84 5.45 8.78
CA GLN A 160 12.02 4.91 8.12
C GLN A 160 12.84 6.00 7.44
N ILE A 161 14.15 5.79 7.44
CA ILE A 161 15.10 6.62 6.72
C ILE A 161 15.87 5.72 5.75
N LEU A 162 15.86 6.08 4.48
CA LEU A 162 16.67 5.41 3.46
C LEU A 162 17.87 6.30 3.12
N LEU A 163 19.03 5.70 3.07
CA LEU A 163 20.29 6.36 2.70
C LEU A 163 20.71 5.84 1.33
N TYR A 164 21.08 6.76 0.46
CA TYR A 164 21.59 6.43 -0.88
C TYR A 164 22.97 7.04 -1.03
N ALA A 165 23.97 6.21 -1.24
CA ALA A 165 25.33 6.66 -1.49
C ALA A 165 25.40 7.49 -2.77
N LYS A 166 26.04 8.65 -2.71
CA LYS A 166 26.28 9.49 -3.88
C LYS A 166 27.31 8.84 -4.82
N ASP A 167 27.31 9.26 -6.07
CA ASP A 167 28.24 8.77 -7.07
C ASP A 167 29.71 8.89 -6.59
N GLY A 168 30.45 7.78 -6.70
CA GLY A 168 31.84 7.71 -6.30
C GLY A 168 32.09 7.38 -4.83
N VAL A 169 31.05 7.24 -4.02
CA VAL A 169 31.17 6.79 -2.62
C VAL A 169 31.55 5.30 -2.61
N SER A 170 32.56 4.94 -1.80
CA SER A 170 33.04 3.58 -1.71
C SER A 170 32.16 2.71 -0.81
N GLU A 171 32.13 1.41 -1.09
CA GLU A 171 31.46 0.42 -0.22
C GLU A 171 31.98 0.47 1.23
N ALA A 172 33.29 0.76 1.42
CA ALA A 172 33.88 0.94 2.74
C ALA A 172 33.28 2.15 3.48
N THR A 173 32.95 3.23 2.77
CA THR A 173 32.29 4.41 3.34
C THR A 173 30.85 4.09 3.74
N VAL A 174 30.11 3.34 2.92
CA VAL A 174 28.74 2.87 3.25
C VAL A 174 28.77 2.05 4.53
N LYS A 175 29.67 1.08 4.61
CA LYS A 175 29.83 0.23 5.79
C LYS A 175 30.23 1.02 7.04
N ALA A 176 31.11 2.00 6.91
CA ALA A 176 31.50 2.86 8.03
C ALA A 176 30.31 3.69 8.55
N GLN A 177 29.45 4.20 7.66
CA GLN A 177 28.21 4.91 8.05
C GLN A 177 27.23 3.99 8.76
N GLU A 178 27.05 2.76 8.26
CA GLU A 178 26.21 1.74 8.88
C GLU A 178 26.70 1.43 10.32
N GLU A 179 28.01 1.20 10.49
CA GLU A 179 28.61 0.93 11.80
C GLU A 179 28.46 2.14 12.75
N ALA A 180 28.61 3.37 12.24
CA ALA A 180 28.42 4.59 13.02
C ALA A 180 26.96 4.72 13.53
N LEU A 181 25.99 4.47 12.66
CA LEU A 181 24.56 4.49 13.04
C LEU A 181 24.23 3.43 14.09
N ARG A 182 24.78 2.23 13.95
CA ARG A 182 24.61 1.16 14.96
C ARG A 182 25.22 1.54 16.29
N ALA A 183 26.37 2.21 16.28
CA ALA A 183 27.07 2.64 17.48
C ALA A 183 26.30 3.68 18.29
N LEU A 184 25.37 4.42 17.69
CA LEU A 184 24.48 5.35 18.40
C LEU A 184 23.55 4.63 19.37
N ALA A 185 23.27 3.33 19.16
CA ALA A 185 22.45 2.47 20.00
C ALA A 185 21.10 3.12 20.42
N LEU A 186 20.47 3.83 19.50
CA LEU A 186 19.23 4.58 19.76
C LEU A 186 18.07 3.63 20.08
N PRO A 187 17.36 3.81 21.21
CA PRO A 187 16.27 2.96 21.60
C PRO A 187 15.14 2.97 20.55
N GLY A 188 14.73 1.77 20.09
CA GLY A 188 13.66 1.61 19.10
C GLY A 188 14.09 1.77 17.64
N VAL A 189 15.33 2.16 17.36
CA VAL A 189 15.89 2.23 16.02
C VAL A 189 16.55 0.91 15.64
N LYS A 190 16.30 0.46 14.42
CA LYS A 190 16.98 -0.68 13.79
C LYS A 190 17.74 -0.21 12.57
N VAL A 191 19.02 -0.44 12.54
CA VAL A 191 19.84 -0.23 11.34
C VAL A 191 19.88 -1.55 10.59
N PHE A 192 19.36 -1.60 9.38
CA PHE A 192 19.23 -2.81 8.59
C PHE A 192 20.57 -3.16 7.95
N ASP A 193 21.03 -4.38 8.22
CA ASP A 193 22.12 -5.06 7.49
C ASP A 193 21.53 -6.11 6.54
N GLU A 194 22.40 -6.84 5.87
CA GLU A 194 22.02 -7.93 4.98
C GLU A 194 21.11 -8.97 5.66
N HIS A 195 21.33 -9.25 6.95
CA HIS A 195 20.52 -10.22 7.67
C HIS A 195 19.11 -9.68 7.91
N GLN A 196 18.97 -8.41 8.36
CA GLN A 196 17.67 -7.78 8.53
C GLN A 196 16.96 -7.57 7.20
N ARG A 197 17.67 -7.10 6.15
CA ARG A 197 17.10 -6.96 4.80
C ARG A 197 16.52 -8.28 4.30
N LYS A 198 17.24 -9.38 4.47
CA LYS A 198 16.74 -10.72 4.12
C LYS A 198 15.53 -11.13 4.97
N HIS A 199 15.57 -10.89 6.27
CA HIS A 199 14.48 -11.22 7.21
C HIS A 199 13.19 -10.46 6.87
N TYR A 200 13.30 -9.17 6.51
CA TYR A 200 12.17 -8.32 6.17
C TYR A 200 11.84 -8.31 4.67
N HIS A 201 12.45 -9.18 3.87
CA HIS A 201 12.25 -9.27 2.42
C HIS A 201 12.49 -7.95 1.68
N MET A 202 13.47 -7.18 2.10
CA MET A 202 13.91 -5.91 1.50
C MET A 202 15.19 -6.13 0.68
N PRO A 203 15.12 -6.64 -0.56
CA PRO A 203 16.30 -6.84 -1.37
C PRO A 203 16.94 -5.49 -1.75
N HIS A 204 18.26 -5.49 -1.96
CA HIS A 204 18.92 -4.32 -2.52
C HIS A 204 18.37 -4.00 -3.90
N ASN A 205 17.92 -2.80 -4.08
CA ASN A 205 17.52 -2.22 -5.35
C ASN A 205 17.55 -0.68 -5.24
N PRO A 206 17.49 0.06 -6.36
CA PRO A 206 17.55 1.53 -6.32
C PRO A 206 16.45 2.23 -5.51
N ARG A 207 15.52 1.50 -4.90
CA ARG A 207 14.39 2.05 -4.14
C ARG A 207 14.43 1.74 -2.65
N THR A 208 15.42 0.97 -2.19
CA THR A 208 15.47 0.50 -0.79
C THR A 208 16.68 0.99 -0.01
N GLY A 209 17.43 1.95 -0.57
CA GLY A 209 18.68 2.47 0.02
C GLY A 209 19.84 1.48 -0.07
N ASP A 210 21.01 1.93 0.31
CA ASP A 210 22.26 1.16 0.35
C ASP A 210 22.56 0.60 1.75
#